data_ad16485960d4d7443c578a4c4115eaa6
#
_entry.id   ad16485960d4d7443c578a4c4115eaa6
#
_cell.length_a   1.000
_cell.length_b   1.000
_cell.length_c   1.000
_cell.angle_alpha   90.00
_cell.angle_beta   90.00
_cell.angle_gamma   90.00
#
_symmetry.space_group_name_H-M   'P 1'
#
loop_
_entity.id
_entity.type
_entity.pdbx_description
1 polymer ?
#
loop_
_entity_poly.entity_id
_entity_poly.type
_entity_poly.pdbx_seq_one_letter_code
_entity_poly.pdbx_strand_id
1 'polypeptide(L)'
;IRDLVRSRGLGDVYKRQINSMEPIIAPVDKELIKAELTPDRFMRDTRKGGNKIYIIDCNNAPNVMREIGRLREIAFRYPGGGTGLPLDIDEFDTMDPPCQQLIVWNPDAEEIIGGYRFIVGENIRNDEMGRPRIATSHLFEFSQKFLQDYLPHTIELGRSFVTLEYQSSRAGAKGLFALDNLWDGLGALTVDYPQIEYFFGKVTMYPTYSQEGRNMILYFLNKHFPDPDRLVWPKHPLQTDTDEEKMSKLFIYDDFKEDYKILNQEVRKLGYNIPPLVNAYM
;
A
#
# COMPACT_ATOMS: atom_id res chain seq x y z
N ILE A 1 -8.70 17.30 33.29
CA ILE A 1 -7.52 18.19 33.14
C ILE A 1 -6.33 17.41 32.52
N ARG A 2 -6.10 16.11 32.89
CA ARG A 2 -5.03 15.29 32.28
C ARG A 2 -5.26 14.98 30.80
N ASP A 3 -6.50 14.79 30.36
CA ASP A 3 -6.83 14.47 28.95
C ASP A 3 -6.75 15.68 28.02
N LEU A 4 -6.99 16.89 28.55
CA LEU A 4 -6.82 18.14 27.80
C LEU A 4 -5.34 18.46 27.49
N VAL A 5 -4.42 18.03 28.36
CA VAL A 5 -2.97 18.23 28.13
C VAL A 5 -2.43 17.26 27.08
N ARG A 6 -2.94 16.01 27.02
CA ARG A 6 -2.58 15.03 25.97
C ARG A 6 -3.10 15.46 24.59
N SER A 7 -4.31 15.97 24.51
CA SER A 7 -4.90 16.49 23.26
C SER A 7 -4.12 17.70 22.71
N ARG A 8 -3.64 18.60 23.58
CA ARG A 8 -2.81 19.74 23.16
C ARG A 8 -1.44 19.29 22.64
N GLY A 9 -0.79 18.32 23.27
CA GLY A 9 0.50 17.79 22.82
C GLY A 9 0.45 17.15 21.44
N LEU A 10 -0.58 16.37 21.12
CA LEU A 10 -0.80 15.78 19.81
C LEU A 10 -1.05 16.84 18.73
N GLY A 11 -1.83 17.88 19.04
CA GLY A 11 -2.07 19.00 18.13
C GLY A 11 -0.80 19.80 17.82
N ASP A 12 0.08 19.98 18.80
CA ASP A 12 1.33 20.70 18.63
C ASP A 12 2.38 19.87 17.87
N VAL A 13 2.41 18.55 18.07
CA VAL A 13 3.25 17.61 17.27
C VAL A 13 2.77 17.62 15.83
N TYR A 14 1.46 17.54 15.59
CA TYR A 14 0.88 17.57 14.24
C TYR A 14 1.14 18.91 13.54
N LYS A 15 1.00 20.05 14.25
CA LYS A 15 1.34 21.37 13.70
C LYS A 15 2.83 21.52 13.42
N ARG A 16 3.72 20.98 14.26
CA ARG A 16 5.17 20.98 14.00
C ARG A 16 5.53 20.12 12.78
N GLN A 17 4.88 18.98 12.60
CA GLN A 17 5.06 18.12 11.41
C GLN A 17 4.61 18.82 10.13
N ILE A 18 3.48 19.53 10.13
CA ILE A 18 3.01 20.31 8.98
C ILE A 18 3.98 21.46 8.65
N ASN A 19 4.53 22.12 9.66
CA ASN A 19 5.47 23.23 9.48
C ASN A 19 6.88 22.80 9.02
N SER A 20 7.19 21.49 9.03
CA SER A 20 8.47 20.93 8.60
C SER A 20 8.40 20.26 7.23
N MET A 21 7.24 20.21 6.57
CA MET A 21 7.10 19.60 5.25
C MET A 21 7.72 20.47 4.17
N GLU A 22 8.61 19.87 3.40
CA GLU A 22 9.19 20.52 2.23
C GLU A 22 8.16 20.65 1.10
N PRO A 23 8.29 21.69 0.24
CA PRO A 23 7.46 21.78 -0.96
C PRO A 23 7.66 20.56 -1.87
N ILE A 24 6.55 20.00 -2.35
CA ILE A 24 6.59 18.92 -3.35
C ILE A 24 7.08 19.54 -4.67
N ILE A 25 7.89 18.79 -5.43
CA ILE A 25 8.39 19.23 -6.72
C ILE A 25 7.25 19.55 -7.71
N ALA A 26 7.57 20.35 -8.72
CA ALA A 26 6.68 20.55 -9.87
C ALA A 26 6.48 19.22 -10.64
N PRO A 27 5.35 19.07 -11.37
CA PRO A 27 5.13 17.93 -12.26
C PRO A 27 6.28 17.76 -13.25
N VAL A 28 6.67 16.52 -13.50
CA VAL A 28 7.66 16.20 -14.55
C VAL A 28 7.02 16.43 -15.92
N ASP A 29 7.81 16.91 -16.86
CA ASP A 29 7.36 17.13 -18.24
C ASP A 29 6.81 15.83 -18.85
N LYS A 30 5.61 15.90 -19.40
CA LYS A 30 4.91 14.75 -19.99
C LYS A 30 5.68 14.13 -21.16
N GLU A 31 6.40 14.93 -21.93
CA GLU A 31 7.21 14.41 -23.05
C GLU A 31 8.38 13.55 -22.54
N LEU A 32 8.99 13.90 -21.41
CA LEU A 32 10.03 13.08 -20.78
C LEU A 32 9.46 11.76 -20.27
N ILE A 33 8.26 11.80 -19.66
CA ILE A 33 7.57 10.59 -19.19
C ILE A 33 7.25 9.67 -20.37
N LYS A 34 6.62 10.21 -21.43
CA LYS A 34 6.24 9.44 -22.63
C LYS A 34 7.47 8.83 -23.33
N ALA A 35 8.59 9.54 -23.38
CA ALA A 35 9.81 9.04 -23.97
C ALA A 35 10.37 7.81 -23.24
N GLU A 36 10.10 7.67 -21.95
CA GLU A 36 10.51 6.52 -21.13
C GLU A 36 9.49 5.38 -21.11
N LEU A 37 8.23 5.60 -21.52
CA LEU A 37 7.21 4.57 -21.61
C LEU A 37 7.29 3.80 -22.94
N THR A 38 8.39 3.12 -23.15
CA THR A 38 8.76 2.40 -24.37
C THR A 38 8.07 1.02 -24.47
N PRO A 39 7.99 0.42 -25.68
CA PRO A 39 7.35 -0.89 -25.87
C PRO A 39 7.95 -2.04 -25.05
N ASP A 40 9.23 -1.99 -24.74
CA ASP A 40 9.93 -3.01 -23.93
C ASP A 40 9.54 -2.96 -22.44
N ARG A 41 8.96 -1.84 -21.98
CA ARG A 41 8.45 -1.66 -20.62
C ARG A 41 6.94 -1.84 -20.54
N PHE A 42 6.27 -1.89 -21.69
CA PHE A 42 4.84 -2.14 -21.78
C PHE A 42 4.53 -3.57 -21.40
N MET A 43 3.63 -3.75 -20.43
CA MET A 43 3.18 -5.06 -19.99
C MET A 43 1.93 -5.50 -20.73
N ARG A 44 0.87 -4.70 -20.64
CA ARG A 44 -0.43 -4.97 -21.30
C ARG A 44 -1.38 -3.78 -21.23
N ASP A 45 -2.43 -3.84 -22.03
CA ASP A 45 -3.59 -2.97 -21.83
C ASP A 45 -4.45 -3.44 -20.66
N THR A 46 -5.12 -2.51 -19.99
CA THR A 46 -6.07 -2.82 -18.92
C THR A 46 -7.35 -3.39 -19.51
N ARG A 47 -8.06 -4.24 -18.76
CA ARG A 47 -9.35 -4.81 -19.20
C ARG A 47 -10.44 -3.76 -19.35
N LYS A 48 -10.36 -2.68 -18.58
CA LYS A 48 -11.34 -1.58 -18.56
C LYS A 48 -10.62 -0.24 -18.53
N GLY A 49 -11.28 0.78 -19.09
CA GLY A 49 -10.80 2.16 -19.00
C GLY A 49 -9.79 2.57 -20.07
N GLY A 50 -9.36 1.67 -20.97
CA GLY A 50 -8.46 2.01 -22.08
C GLY A 50 -7.05 2.42 -21.62
N ASN A 51 -6.64 2.01 -20.44
CA ASN A 51 -5.34 2.37 -19.85
C ASN A 51 -4.27 1.32 -20.19
N LYS A 52 -3.02 1.66 -19.93
CA LYS A 52 -1.84 0.83 -20.18
C LYS A 52 -1.07 0.56 -18.90
N ILE A 53 -0.54 -0.66 -18.78
CA ILE A 53 0.31 -1.05 -17.64
C ILE A 53 1.74 -1.13 -18.13
N TYR A 54 2.64 -0.48 -17.37
CA TYR A 54 4.08 -0.50 -17.60
C TYR A 54 4.81 -0.97 -16.35
N ILE A 55 5.96 -1.60 -16.54
CA ILE A 55 6.91 -1.93 -15.48
C ILE A 55 8.21 -1.16 -15.74
N ILE A 56 8.62 -0.40 -14.75
CA ILE A 56 9.85 0.41 -14.81
C ILE A 56 10.64 0.29 -13.50
N ASP A 57 11.85 0.79 -13.52
CA ASP A 57 12.67 1.05 -12.34
C ASP A 57 13.43 2.39 -12.47
N CYS A 58 14.15 2.77 -11.43
CA CYS A 58 14.88 4.04 -11.40
C CYS A 58 15.99 4.14 -12.44
N ASN A 59 16.54 3.00 -12.91
CA ASN A 59 17.63 2.96 -13.87
C ASN A 59 17.13 3.12 -15.31
N ASN A 60 15.99 2.49 -15.62
CA ASN A 60 15.47 2.47 -16.98
C ASN A 60 14.48 3.59 -17.29
N ALA A 61 13.84 4.20 -16.27
CA ALA A 61 12.86 5.29 -16.43
C ALA A 61 12.97 6.32 -15.29
N PRO A 62 14.07 7.08 -15.20
CA PRO A 62 14.32 8.00 -14.09
C PRO A 62 13.32 9.15 -14.01
N ASN A 63 12.79 9.67 -15.13
CA ASN A 63 11.77 10.71 -15.13
C ASN A 63 10.41 10.17 -14.68
N VAL A 64 10.03 8.98 -15.14
CA VAL A 64 8.81 8.28 -14.67
C VAL A 64 8.94 8.02 -13.17
N MET A 65 10.10 7.54 -12.69
CA MET A 65 10.33 7.29 -11.26
C MET A 65 10.20 8.58 -10.44
N ARG A 66 10.74 9.70 -10.95
CA ARG A 66 10.63 11.02 -10.31
C ARG A 66 9.16 11.46 -10.19
N GLU A 67 8.35 11.28 -11.23
CA GLU A 67 6.92 11.59 -11.21
C GLU A 67 6.16 10.67 -10.25
N ILE A 68 6.48 9.37 -10.20
CA ILE A 68 5.93 8.43 -9.23
C ILE A 68 6.20 8.94 -7.80
N GLY A 69 7.41 9.34 -7.49
CA GLY A 69 7.77 9.89 -6.18
C GLY A 69 6.97 11.12 -5.81
N ARG A 70 6.74 12.02 -6.78
CA ARG A 70 5.88 13.20 -6.61
C ARG A 70 4.44 12.83 -6.30
N LEU A 71 3.86 11.93 -7.11
CA LEU A 71 2.46 11.49 -6.97
C LEU A 71 2.22 10.69 -5.68
N ARG A 72 3.18 9.87 -5.27
CA ARG A 72 3.16 9.17 -3.98
C ARG A 72 3.13 10.16 -2.82
N GLU A 73 4.03 11.14 -2.82
CA GLU A 73 4.07 12.12 -1.75
C GLU A 73 2.75 12.89 -1.65
N ILE A 74 2.17 13.30 -2.77
CA ILE A 74 0.84 13.94 -2.80
C ILE A 74 -0.22 13.02 -2.22
N ALA A 75 -0.30 11.77 -2.71
CA ALA A 75 -1.35 10.83 -2.33
C ALA A 75 -1.27 10.41 -0.86
N PHE A 76 -0.05 10.25 -0.32
CA PHE A 76 0.15 9.85 1.07
C PHE A 76 0.11 11.01 2.05
N ARG A 77 0.58 12.19 1.64
CA ARG A 77 0.52 13.41 2.47
C ARG A 77 -0.93 13.85 2.71
N TYR A 78 -1.82 13.65 1.74
CA TYR A 78 -3.22 14.06 1.83
C TYR A 78 -3.94 13.47 3.05
N PRO A 79 -3.86 12.15 3.35
CA PRO A 79 -4.43 11.58 4.57
C PRO A 79 -3.53 11.69 5.81
N GLY A 80 -2.38 12.35 5.73
CA GLY A 80 -1.48 12.59 6.86
C GLY A 80 -0.31 11.63 7.01
N GLY A 81 0.07 10.90 5.96
CA GLY A 81 1.10 9.87 6.01
C GLY A 81 2.27 10.04 5.04
N GLY A 82 2.43 11.18 4.39
CA GLY A 82 3.56 11.47 3.51
C GLY A 82 4.90 11.51 4.26
N THR A 83 5.99 11.48 3.51
CA THR A 83 7.36 11.55 4.05
C THR A 83 7.71 12.94 4.55
N GLY A 84 7.01 13.97 4.08
CA GLY A 84 7.36 15.39 4.29
C GLY A 84 8.46 15.89 3.37
N LEU A 85 9.00 15.04 2.51
CA LEU A 85 10.06 15.36 1.54
C LEU A 85 9.47 15.82 0.19
N PRO A 86 10.26 16.44 -0.69
CA PRO A 86 9.79 16.85 -2.02
C PRO A 86 9.29 15.69 -2.90
N LEU A 87 9.75 14.46 -2.62
CA LEU A 87 9.45 13.21 -3.31
C LEU A 87 9.39 12.05 -2.32
N ASP A 88 8.48 11.11 -2.50
CA ASP A 88 8.53 9.81 -1.82
C ASP A 88 9.32 8.80 -2.67
N ILE A 89 10.63 8.87 -2.56
CA ILE A 89 11.60 7.91 -3.10
C ILE A 89 12.50 7.50 -1.95
N ASP A 90 12.67 6.20 -1.73
CA ASP A 90 13.48 5.65 -0.65
C ASP A 90 14.60 4.73 -1.17
N GLU A 91 15.34 4.12 -0.25
CA GLU A 91 16.45 3.23 -0.57
C GLU A 91 16.03 2.02 -1.41
N PHE A 92 14.81 1.51 -1.25
CA PHE A 92 14.31 0.37 -2.01
C PHE A 92 14.01 0.71 -3.47
N ASP A 93 13.70 1.98 -3.75
CA ASP A 93 13.50 2.47 -5.11
C ASP A 93 14.85 2.61 -5.86
N THR A 94 15.98 2.75 -5.15
CA THR A 94 17.30 3.11 -5.71
C THR A 94 18.42 2.12 -5.42
N MET A 95 18.18 1.07 -4.61
CA MET A 95 19.16 0.02 -4.32
C MET A 95 19.55 -0.78 -5.57
N ASP A 96 20.56 -1.65 -5.47
CA ASP A 96 20.96 -2.57 -6.54
C ASP A 96 20.70 -4.03 -6.13
N PRO A 97 19.84 -4.77 -6.87
CA PRO A 97 18.89 -4.29 -7.88
C PRO A 97 17.75 -3.47 -7.23
N PRO A 98 17.22 -2.44 -7.94
CA PRO A 98 16.12 -1.63 -7.41
C PRO A 98 14.80 -2.39 -7.43
N CYS A 99 13.88 -2.03 -6.54
CA CYS A 99 12.50 -2.46 -6.68
C CYS A 99 11.91 -1.93 -7.99
N GLN A 100 11.04 -2.72 -8.57
CA GLN A 100 10.30 -2.35 -9.77
C GLN A 100 9.02 -1.59 -9.41
N GLN A 101 8.53 -0.82 -10.38
CA GLN A 101 7.29 -0.07 -10.28
C GLN A 101 6.32 -0.55 -11.36
N LEU A 102 5.18 -1.06 -10.93
CA LEU A 102 4.04 -1.28 -11.82
C LEU A 102 3.22 -0.01 -11.81
N ILE A 103 2.99 0.60 -12.97
CA ILE A 103 2.16 1.78 -13.12
C ILE A 103 1.03 1.58 -14.11
N VAL A 104 -0.08 2.25 -13.83
CA VAL A 104 -1.21 2.39 -14.76
C VAL A 104 -1.14 3.78 -15.37
N TRP A 105 -1.03 3.82 -16.68
CA TRP A 105 -0.94 5.01 -17.50
C TRP A 105 -2.22 5.25 -18.31
N ASN A 106 -2.76 6.45 -18.22
CA ASN A 106 -3.87 6.90 -19.08
C ASN A 106 -3.30 7.58 -20.33
N PRO A 107 -3.38 6.96 -21.52
CA PRO A 107 -2.80 7.54 -22.72
C PRO A 107 -3.55 8.78 -23.26
N ASP A 108 -4.83 8.91 -22.96
CA ASP A 108 -5.64 10.05 -23.43
C ASP A 108 -5.39 11.31 -22.61
N ALA A 109 -5.25 11.16 -21.30
CA ALA A 109 -4.94 12.25 -20.38
C ALA A 109 -3.42 12.50 -20.25
N GLU A 110 -2.61 11.54 -20.68
CA GLU A 110 -1.15 11.52 -20.47
C GLU A 110 -0.78 11.66 -19.00
N GLU A 111 -1.34 10.76 -18.17
CA GLU A 111 -1.22 10.80 -16.70
C GLU A 111 -1.03 9.42 -16.11
N ILE A 112 -0.25 9.34 -15.02
CA ILE A 112 -0.16 8.13 -14.18
C ILE A 112 -1.38 8.11 -13.26
N ILE A 113 -2.20 7.06 -13.37
CA ILE A 113 -3.39 6.86 -12.54
C ILE A 113 -3.01 6.37 -11.13
N GLY A 114 -2.02 5.50 -11.05
CA GLY A 114 -1.56 4.89 -9.81
C GLY A 114 -0.52 3.82 -10.05
N GLY A 115 -0.11 3.14 -9.00
CA GLY A 115 0.90 2.11 -9.12
C GLY A 115 1.19 1.35 -7.84
N TYR A 116 2.08 0.36 -7.99
CA TYR A 116 2.69 -0.42 -6.93
C TYR A 116 4.19 -0.45 -7.10
N ARG A 117 4.93 -0.42 -5.99
CA ARG A 117 6.29 -0.89 -5.93
C ARG A 117 6.29 -2.38 -5.65
N PHE A 118 7.17 -3.15 -6.30
CA PHE A 118 7.29 -4.56 -6.02
C PHE A 118 8.71 -5.09 -6.19
N ILE A 119 9.01 -6.20 -5.53
CA ILE A 119 10.21 -6.99 -5.72
C ILE A 119 9.85 -8.47 -5.67
N VAL A 120 10.39 -9.24 -6.62
CA VAL A 120 10.21 -10.69 -6.69
C VAL A 120 11.13 -11.36 -5.68
N GLY A 121 10.65 -12.37 -4.95
CA GLY A 121 11.36 -13.01 -3.85
C GLY A 121 12.75 -13.54 -4.21
N GLU A 122 12.91 -14.14 -5.38
CA GLU A 122 14.21 -14.62 -5.88
C GLU A 122 15.25 -13.52 -6.12
N ASN A 123 14.81 -12.26 -6.28
CA ASN A 123 15.68 -11.10 -6.46
C ASN A 123 16.02 -10.39 -5.13
N ILE A 124 15.42 -10.83 -4.03
CA ILE A 124 15.67 -10.24 -2.71
C ILE A 124 17.05 -10.66 -2.23
N ARG A 125 17.90 -9.67 -1.97
CA ARG A 125 19.20 -9.86 -1.33
C ARG A 125 19.08 -9.65 0.17
N ASN A 126 19.97 -10.27 0.92
CA ASN A 126 20.09 -10.04 2.35
C ASN A 126 21.05 -8.87 2.64
N ASP A 127 20.82 -8.20 3.76
CA ASP A 127 21.76 -7.23 4.33
C ASP A 127 22.94 -7.97 5.02
N GLU A 128 23.89 -7.20 5.57
CA GLU A 128 25.07 -7.73 6.28
C GLU A 128 24.72 -8.57 7.51
N MET A 129 23.51 -8.41 8.04
CA MET A 129 22.99 -9.18 9.19
C MET A 129 22.16 -10.41 8.75
N GLY A 130 22.11 -10.71 7.44
CA GLY A 130 21.34 -11.82 6.90
C GLY A 130 19.84 -11.58 6.82
N ARG A 131 19.36 -10.35 6.96
CA ARG A 131 17.94 -10.01 6.87
C ARG A 131 17.58 -9.64 5.42
N PRO A 132 16.40 -10.04 4.93
CA PRO A 132 15.97 -9.67 3.58
C PRO A 132 15.85 -8.14 3.44
N ARG A 133 16.43 -7.62 2.36
CA ARG A 133 16.37 -6.18 2.02
C ARG A 133 15.05 -5.85 1.34
N ILE A 134 14.00 -5.82 2.14
CA ILE A 134 12.63 -5.45 1.75
C ILE A 134 12.04 -4.43 2.73
N ALA A 135 11.09 -3.64 2.27
CA ALA A 135 10.54 -2.55 3.08
C ALA A 135 9.83 -3.04 4.36
N THR A 136 9.23 -4.22 4.31
CA THR A 136 8.58 -4.84 5.47
C THR A 136 9.57 -5.26 6.56
N SER A 137 10.84 -5.53 6.24
CA SER A 137 11.89 -5.85 7.23
C SER A 137 12.15 -4.73 8.23
N HIS A 138 11.74 -3.50 7.96
CA HIS A 138 11.85 -2.40 8.92
C HIS A 138 10.84 -2.53 10.06
N LEU A 139 9.71 -3.18 9.84
CA LEU A 139 8.57 -3.24 10.75
C LEU A 139 8.34 -4.63 11.34
N PHE A 140 8.77 -5.68 10.64
CA PHE A 140 8.43 -7.06 10.97
C PHE A 140 9.68 -7.92 11.14
N GLU A 141 9.53 -8.97 11.93
CA GLU A 141 10.40 -10.12 12.00
C GLU A 141 9.76 -11.30 11.25
N PHE A 142 10.60 -12.20 10.76
CA PHE A 142 10.20 -13.32 9.93
C PHE A 142 10.71 -14.64 10.51
N SER A 143 9.87 -15.68 10.47
CA SER A 143 10.30 -17.03 10.79
C SER A 143 11.24 -17.60 9.73
N GLN A 144 12.07 -18.58 10.10
CA GLN A 144 12.89 -19.31 9.13
C GLN A 144 12.02 -19.99 8.07
N LYS A 145 10.85 -20.51 8.47
CA LYS A 145 9.87 -21.09 7.54
C LYS A 145 9.43 -20.08 6.49
N PHE A 146 9.10 -18.84 6.90
CA PHE A 146 8.74 -17.80 5.93
C PHE A 146 9.88 -17.50 4.97
N LEU A 147 11.10 -17.33 5.49
CA LEU A 147 12.26 -16.96 4.68
C LEU A 147 12.68 -18.05 3.69
N GLN A 148 12.51 -19.32 4.05
CA GLN A 148 12.95 -20.46 3.23
C GLN A 148 11.88 -20.98 2.29
N ASP A 149 10.63 -21.09 2.77
CA ASP A 149 9.56 -21.79 2.05
C ASP A 149 8.59 -20.84 1.34
N TYR A 150 8.44 -19.60 1.83
CA TYR A 150 7.47 -18.64 1.28
C TYR A 150 8.13 -17.50 0.50
N LEU A 151 9.14 -16.86 1.07
CA LEU A 151 9.73 -15.65 0.49
C LEU A 151 10.24 -15.85 -0.94
N PRO A 152 10.88 -16.97 -1.32
CA PRO A 152 11.31 -17.21 -2.70
C PRO A 152 10.16 -17.25 -3.72
N HIS A 153 8.96 -17.64 -3.27
CA HIS A 153 7.75 -17.73 -4.09
C HIS A 153 6.80 -16.53 -3.89
N THR A 154 7.32 -15.42 -3.37
CA THR A 154 6.54 -14.25 -3.00
C THR A 154 6.94 -13.03 -3.83
N ILE A 155 5.98 -12.18 -4.17
CA ILE A 155 6.23 -10.80 -4.56
C ILE A 155 5.89 -9.91 -3.36
N GLU A 156 6.89 -9.16 -2.86
CA GLU A 156 6.60 -8.09 -1.91
C GLU A 156 6.03 -6.88 -2.63
N LEU A 157 4.87 -6.42 -2.16
CA LEU A 157 4.17 -5.23 -2.65
C LEU A 157 4.31 -4.08 -1.64
N GLY A 158 4.50 -2.88 -2.15
CA GLY A 158 4.55 -1.68 -1.33
C GLY A 158 4.15 -0.44 -2.10
N ARG A 159 4.09 0.69 -1.39
CA ARG A 159 3.82 2.00 -2.00
C ARG A 159 2.63 2.00 -2.97
N SER A 160 1.57 1.24 -2.65
CA SER A 160 0.32 1.29 -3.40
C SER A 160 -0.29 2.68 -3.34
N PHE A 161 -0.55 3.29 -4.48
CA PHE A 161 -1.18 4.60 -4.54
C PHE A 161 -2.12 4.71 -5.74
N VAL A 162 -3.13 5.55 -5.59
CA VAL A 162 -3.96 6.09 -6.66
C VAL A 162 -3.81 7.61 -6.60
N THR A 163 -3.55 8.23 -7.73
CA THR A 163 -3.44 9.68 -7.86
C THR A 163 -4.74 10.35 -7.40
N LEU A 164 -4.66 11.45 -6.66
CA LEU A 164 -5.84 12.06 -5.99
C LEU A 164 -6.99 12.36 -6.96
N GLU A 165 -6.68 12.78 -8.18
CA GLU A 165 -7.65 13.08 -9.22
C GLU A 165 -8.45 11.86 -9.66
N TYR A 166 -7.93 10.66 -9.43
CA TYR A 166 -8.56 9.37 -9.75
C TYR A 166 -9.16 8.66 -8.53
N GLN A 167 -9.11 9.25 -7.34
CA GLN A 167 -9.78 8.68 -6.16
C GLN A 167 -11.29 8.94 -6.23
N SER A 168 -12.08 7.94 -5.87
CA SER A 168 -13.53 7.83 -6.12
C SER A 168 -14.38 9.05 -5.74
N SER A 169 -13.98 9.80 -4.71
CA SER A 169 -14.72 10.98 -4.24
C SER A 169 -14.58 12.22 -5.15
N ARG A 170 -13.58 12.24 -6.04
CA ARG A 170 -13.23 13.39 -6.88
C ARG A 170 -13.27 13.10 -8.37
N ALA A 171 -13.11 11.85 -8.76
CA ALA A 171 -12.84 11.46 -10.15
C ALA A 171 -14.07 11.16 -10.99
N GLY A 172 -15.27 11.05 -10.39
CA GLY A 172 -16.44 10.63 -11.14
C GLY A 172 -16.18 9.33 -11.93
N ALA A 173 -16.52 9.32 -13.22
CA ALA A 173 -16.32 8.16 -14.08
C ALA A 173 -14.85 7.79 -14.30
N LYS A 174 -13.90 8.73 -14.23
CA LYS A 174 -12.47 8.47 -14.44
C LYS A 174 -11.84 7.61 -13.35
N GLY A 175 -12.28 7.75 -12.10
CA GLY A 175 -11.75 6.99 -10.96
C GLY A 175 -12.35 5.60 -10.81
N LEU A 176 -13.43 5.31 -11.53
CA LEU A 176 -14.20 4.06 -11.36
C LEU A 176 -13.36 2.79 -11.55
N PHE A 177 -12.37 2.84 -12.43
CA PHE A 177 -11.55 1.68 -12.78
C PHE A 177 -10.12 1.73 -12.22
N ALA A 178 -9.74 2.78 -11.50
CA ALA A 178 -8.35 2.94 -11.06
C ALA A 178 -7.86 1.74 -10.23
N LEU A 179 -8.64 1.31 -9.25
CA LEU A 179 -8.30 0.17 -8.41
C LEU A 179 -8.37 -1.16 -9.18
N ASP A 180 -9.38 -1.35 -10.03
CA ASP A 180 -9.50 -2.53 -10.90
C ASP A 180 -8.29 -2.66 -11.85
N ASN A 181 -7.80 -1.55 -12.38
CA ASN A 181 -6.64 -1.53 -13.26
C ASN A 181 -5.34 -1.90 -12.52
N LEU A 182 -5.20 -1.49 -11.27
CA LEU A 182 -4.09 -1.94 -10.42
C LEU A 182 -4.14 -3.45 -10.17
N TRP A 183 -5.34 -4.00 -9.95
CA TRP A 183 -5.55 -5.45 -9.84
C TRP A 183 -5.27 -6.19 -11.15
N ASP A 184 -5.62 -5.62 -12.30
CA ASP A 184 -5.21 -6.17 -13.61
C ASP A 184 -3.69 -6.31 -13.70
N GLY A 185 -2.95 -5.32 -13.19
CA GLY A 185 -1.49 -5.35 -13.13
C GLY A 185 -0.95 -6.47 -12.23
N LEU A 186 -1.51 -6.62 -11.02
CA LEU A 186 -1.11 -7.71 -10.13
C LEU A 186 -1.39 -9.09 -10.73
N GLY A 187 -2.56 -9.24 -11.38
CA GLY A 187 -2.88 -10.47 -12.10
C GLY A 187 -1.90 -10.75 -13.26
N ALA A 188 -1.41 -9.72 -13.95
CA ALA A 188 -0.43 -9.88 -15.00
C ALA A 188 0.94 -10.33 -14.45
N LEU A 189 1.35 -9.84 -13.27
CA LEU A 189 2.59 -10.30 -12.63
C LEU A 189 2.59 -11.82 -12.38
N THR A 190 1.45 -12.43 -12.05
CA THR A 190 1.38 -13.88 -11.86
C THR A 190 1.55 -14.68 -13.15
N VAL A 191 1.35 -14.05 -14.30
CA VAL A 191 1.61 -14.66 -15.62
C VAL A 191 3.08 -14.54 -15.99
N ASP A 192 3.69 -13.38 -15.73
CA ASP A 192 5.11 -13.12 -16.03
C ASP A 192 6.04 -13.85 -15.08
N TYR A 193 5.60 -14.10 -13.85
CA TYR A 193 6.33 -14.81 -12.79
C TYR A 193 5.54 -16.06 -12.34
N PRO A 194 5.48 -17.14 -13.15
CA PRO A 194 4.63 -18.30 -12.86
C PRO A 194 5.05 -19.10 -11.62
N GLN A 195 6.28 -18.89 -11.10
CA GLN A 195 6.77 -19.49 -9.86
C GLN A 195 6.25 -18.80 -8.60
N ILE A 196 5.57 -17.63 -8.74
CA ILE A 196 5.03 -16.88 -7.62
C ILE A 196 3.69 -17.45 -7.20
N GLU A 197 3.57 -17.73 -5.90
CA GLU A 197 2.36 -18.26 -5.27
C GLU A 197 1.72 -17.23 -4.32
N TYR A 198 2.50 -16.24 -3.83
CA TYR A 198 2.09 -15.32 -2.79
C TYR A 198 2.37 -13.87 -3.15
N PHE A 199 1.47 -12.99 -2.73
CA PHE A 199 1.75 -11.58 -2.56
C PHE A 199 1.88 -11.26 -1.08
N PHE A 200 2.84 -10.43 -0.72
CA PHE A 200 3.10 -10.02 0.65
C PHE A 200 3.31 -8.51 0.73
N GLY A 201 2.77 -7.88 1.76
CA GLY A 201 2.92 -6.45 1.96
C GLY A 201 2.23 -5.98 3.22
N LYS A 202 2.22 -4.67 3.43
CA LYS A 202 1.52 -4.03 4.55
C LYS A 202 0.52 -3.00 4.05
N VAL A 203 -0.59 -2.88 4.76
CA VAL A 203 -1.56 -1.80 4.59
C VAL A 203 -1.46 -0.86 5.78
N THR A 204 -1.41 0.44 5.52
CA THR A 204 -1.37 1.47 6.56
C THR A 204 -2.79 1.95 6.87
N MET A 205 -3.17 1.90 8.13
CA MET A 205 -4.32 2.63 8.65
C MET A 205 -3.83 3.88 9.38
N TYR A 206 -4.32 5.04 8.95
CA TYR A 206 -3.86 6.31 9.50
C TYR A 206 -4.46 6.57 10.90
N PRO A 207 -3.77 7.35 11.77
CA PRO A 207 -4.27 7.69 13.12
C PRO A 207 -5.61 8.43 13.14
N THR A 208 -5.99 9.02 12.02
CA THR A 208 -7.28 9.70 11.83
C THR A 208 -8.45 8.73 11.66
N TYR A 209 -8.18 7.46 11.39
CA TYR A 209 -9.20 6.42 11.32
C TYR A 209 -9.70 6.05 12.72
N SER A 210 -10.98 5.64 12.82
CA SER A 210 -11.58 5.21 14.08
C SER A 210 -10.77 4.12 14.78
N GLN A 211 -10.36 4.33 16.01
CA GLN A 211 -9.66 3.34 16.82
C GLN A 211 -10.56 2.11 17.06
N GLU A 212 -11.83 2.31 17.36
CA GLU A 212 -12.81 1.22 17.52
C GLU A 212 -13.00 0.45 16.21
N GLY A 213 -13.14 1.16 15.09
CA GLY A 213 -13.22 0.53 13.76
C GLY A 213 -11.97 -0.27 13.41
N ARG A 214 -10.78 0.26 13.69
CA ARG A 214 -9.51 -0.46 13.53
C ARG A 214 -9.46 -1.73 14.38
N ASN A 215 -9.86 -1.63 15.64
CA ASN A 215 -9.85 -2.78 16.54
C ASN A 215 -10.82 -3.88 16.09
N MET A 216 -12.00 -3.51 15.58
CA MET A 216 -12.95 -4.47 14.98
C MET A 216 -12.33 -5.16 13.74
N ILE A 217 -11.70 -4.41 12.85
CA ILE A 217 -11.03 -4.97 11.66
C ILE A 217 -9.92 -5.94 12.07
N LEU A 218 -9.07 -5.56 13.03
CA LEU A 218 -7.98 -6.43 13.52
C LEU A 218 -8.50 -7.71 14.17
N TYR A 219 -9.55 -7.62 14.99
CA TYR A 219 -10.18 -8.79 15.60
C TYR A 219 -10.74 -9.73 14.55
N PHE A 220 -11.47 -9.18 13.57
CA PHE A 220 -12.03 -9.94 12.45
C PHE A 220 -10.93 -10.66 11.64
N LEU A 221 -9.86 -9.94 11.29
CA LEU A 221 -8.73 -10.52 10.53
C LEU A 221 -8.05 -11.63 11.33
N ASN A 222 -7.80 -11.45 12.62
CA ASN A 222 -7.17 -12.46 13.47
C ASN A 222 -8.07 -13.71 13.63
N LYS A 223 -9.40 -13.53 13.63
CA LYS A 223 -10.35 -14.64 13.72
C LYS A 223 -10.38 -15.47 12.44
N HIS A 224 -10.47 -14.82 11.28
CA HIS A 224 -10.72 -15.49 10.00
C HIS A 224 -9.45 -15.81 9.21
N PHE A 225 -8.35 -15.10 9.49
CA PHE A 225 -7.06 -15.26 8.82
C PHE A 225 -5.91 -15.35 9.83
N PRO A 226 -5.96 -16.33 10.74
CA PRO A 226 -4.88 -16.51 11.71
C PRO A 226 -3.57 -16.92 11.03
N ASP A 227 -2.45 -16.58 11.66
CA ASP A 227 -1.12 -17.07 11.31
C ASP A 227 -0.66 -18.13 12.33
N PRO A 228 -1.13 -19.41 12.21
CA PRO A 228 -0.82 -20.45 13.18
C PRO A 228 0.66 -20.83 13.21
N ASP A 229 1.35 -20.66 12.10
CA ASP A 229 2.78 -20.96 11.96
C ASP A 229 3.66 -19.80 12.45
N ARG A 230 3.06 -18.68 12.81
CA ARG A 230 3.78 -17.45 13.19
C ARG A 230 4.86 -17.11 12.15
N LEU A 231 4.43 -16.97 10.90
CA LEU A 231 5.33 -16.70 9.78
C LEU A 231 5.96 -15.31 9.86
N VAL A 232 5.16 -14.31 10.26
CA VAL A 232 5.54 -12.91 10.33
C VAL A 232 4.95 -12.25 11.58
N TRP A 233 5.74 -11.47 12.30
CA TRP A 233 5.22 -10.71 13.46
C TRP A 233 5.84 -9.31 13.55
N PRO A 234 5.12 -8.33 14.10
CA PRO A 234 5.62 -6.97 14.23
C PRO A 234 6.75 -6.87 15.25
N LYS A 235 7.80 -6.08 14.96
CA LYS A 235 8.86 -5.75 15.93
C LYS A 235 8.30 -4.99 17.14
N HIS A 236 7.34 -4.12 16.87
CA HIS A 236 6.66 -3.30 17.88
C HIS A 236 5.15 -3.54 17.77
N PRO A 237 4.61 -4.54 18.51
CA PRO A 237 3.19 -4.85 18.49
C PRO A 237 2.34 -3.65 18.91
N LEU A 238 1.25 -3.42 18.17
CA LEU A 238 0.28 -2.40 18.54
C LEU A 238 -0.43 -2.81 19.83
N GLN A 239 -0.38 -1.94 20.82
CA GLN A 239 -1.22 -2.09 22.02
C GLN A 239 -2.65 -1.67 21.66
N THR A 240 -3.59 -2.59 21.76
CA THR A 240 -5.01 -2.33 21.55
C THR A 240 -5.77 -2.44 22.85
N ASP A 241 -6.79 -1.61 23.00
CA ASP A 241 -7.79 -1.64 24.08
C ASP A 241 -9.04 -2.38 23.62
N THR A 242 -8.86 -3.48 22.89
CA THR A 242 -9.97 -4.27 22.35
C THR A 242 -10.72 -4.99 23.47
N ASP A 243 -12.03 -4.79 23.53
CA ASP A 243 -12.92 -5.54 24.39
C ASP A 243 -13.24 -6.90 23.74
N GLU A 244 -12.47 -7.91 24.12
CA GLU A 244 -12.57 -9.28 23.58
C GLU A 244 -13.95 -9.89 23.82
N GLU A 245 -14.58 -9.62 24.95
CA GLU A 245 -15.92 -10.12 25.24
C GLU A 245 -16.97 -9.49 24.32
N LYS A 246 -16.90 -8.18 24.10
CA LYS A 246 -17.74 -7.46 23.14
C LYS A 246 -17.55 -8.00 21.73
N MET A 247 -16.29 -8.19 21.31
CA MET A 247 -15.97 -8.66 19.96
C MET A 247 -16.43 -10.10 19.72
N SER A 248 -16.26 -11.00 20.69
CA SER A 248 -16.72 -12.39 20.58
C SER A 248 -18.24 -12.52 20.49
N LYS A 249 -18.98 -11.61 21.15
CA LYS A 249 -20.45 -11.54 21.03
C LYS A 249 -20.90 -10.90 19.71
N LEU A 250 -20.08 -10.09 19.09
CA LEU A 250 -20.38 -9.43 17.82
C LEU A 250 -20.11 -10.36 16.63
N PHE A 251 -18.94 -10.97 16.60
CA PHE A 251 -18.50 -11.87 15.53
C PHE A 251 -18.71 -13.33 15.95
N ILE A 252 -19.95 -13.78 15.86
CA ILE A 252 -20.37 -15.11 16.38
C ILE A 252 -20.32 -16.23 15.34
N TYR A 253 -20.19 -15.89 14.05
CA TYR A 253 -20.23 -16.88 12.98
C TYR A 253 -18.83 -17.43 12.68
N ASP A 254 -18.76 -18.71 12.34
CA ASP A 254 -17.55 -19.32 11.78
C ASP A 254 -17.39 -19.04 10.26
N ASP A 255 -18.44 -18.47 9.66
CA ASP A 255 -18.47 -18.08 8.27
C ASP A 255 -17.93 -16.64 8.08
N PHE A 256 -16.89 -16.52 7.29
CA PHE A 256 -16.27 -15.25 6.94
C PHE A 256 -17.26 -14.23 6.37
N LYS A 257 -18.16 -14.66 5.46
CA LYS A 257 -19.08 -13.74 4.77
C LYS A 257 -20.12 -13.16 5.71
N GLU A 258 -20.58 -13.94 6.68
CA GLU A 258 -21.56 -13.47 7.64
C GLU A 258 -20.92 -12.48 8.63
N ASP A 259 -19.78 -12.81 9.19
CA ASP A 259 -19.03 -11.87 10.04
C ASP A 259 -18.57 -10.62 9.29
N TYR A 260 -18.23 -10.74 8.00
CA TYR A 260 -17.87 -9.57 7.17
C TYR A 260 -19.04 -8.59 7.00
N LYS A 261 -20.27 -9.08 6.83
CA LYS A 261 -21.47 -8.22 6.79
C LYS A 261 -21.60 -7.42 8.08
N ILE A 262 -21.39 -8.07 9.22
CA ILE A 262 -21.42 -7.44 10.54
C ILE A 262 -20.31 -6.38 10.63
N LEU A 263 -19.07 -6.74 10.31
CA LEU A 263 -17.94 -5.80 10.32
C LEU A 263 -18.24 -4.54 9.51
N ASN A 264 -18.70 -4.71 8.27
CA ASN A 264 -19.01 -3.59 7.38
C ASN A 264 -20.13 -2.70 7.94
N GLN A 265 -21.15 -3.31 8.54
CA GLN A 265 -22.26 -2.58 9.17
C GLN A 265 -21.79 -1.78 10.39
N GLU A 266 -21.01 -2.39 11.28
CA GLU A 266 -20.54 -1.75 12.51
C GLU A 266 -19.53 -0.62 12.22
N VAL A 267 -18.61 -0.83 11.29
CA VAL A 267 -17.66 0.22 10.87
C VAL A 267 -18.42 1.41 10.26
N ARG A 268 -19.46 1.16 9.46
CA ARG A 268 -20.31 2.23 8.91
C ARG A 268 -21.10 3.00 9.96
N LYS A 269 -21.55 2.37 11.04
CA LYS A 269 -22.19 3.05 12.17
C LYS A 269 -21.28 4.07 12.84
N LEU A 270 -19.95 3.85 12.78
CA LEU A 270 -18.95 4.79 13.27
C LEU A 270 -18.68 5.95 12.30
N GLY A 271 -19.33 5.97 11.12
CA GLY A 271 -19.10 6.98 10.09
C GLY A 271 -17.90 6.72 9.19
N TYR A 272 -17.35 5.48 9.20
CA TYR A 272 -16.20 5.09 8.42
C TYR A 272 -16.55 3.96 7.43
N ASN A 273 -15.65 3.72 6.49
CA ASN A 273 -15.67 2.52 5.65
C ASN A 273 -14.43 1.69 5.95
N ILE A 274 -14.50 0.37 5.71
CA ILE A 274 -13.31 -0.46 5.70
C ILE A 274 -12.37 0.12 4.63
N PRO A 275 -11.08 0.34 4.94
CA PRO A 275 -10.15 0.89 3.95
C PRO A 275 -10.17 0.08 2.66
N PRO A 276 -10.25 0.73 1.47
CA PRO A 276 -10.45 0.02 0.20
C PRO A 276 -9.42 -1.08 -0.06
N LEU A 277 -8.18 -0.86 0.32
CA LEU A 277 -7.10 -1.83 0.12
C LEU A 277 -7.26 -3.04 1.07
N VAL A 278 -7.65 -2.81 2.34
CA VAL A 278 -7.96 -3.89 3.28
C VAL A 278 -9.13 -4.71 2.75
N ASN A 279 -10.19 -4.03 2.29
CA ASN A 279 -11.36 -4.69 1.72
C ASN A 279 -11.03 -5.52 0.47
N ALA A 280 -10.10 -5.05 -0.34
CA ALA A 280 -9.70 -5.72 -1.58
C ALA A 280 -8.89 -7.00 -1.34
N TYR A 281 -8.19 -7.10 -0.21
CA TYR A 281 -7.39 -8.29 0.14
C TYR A 281 -8.14 -9.32 1.01
N MET A 282 -9.33 -9.00 1.49
CA MET A 282 -10.23 -9.94 2.17
C MET A 282 -11.13 -10.69 1.20
#